data_5b0780c9cc3039aeb005b16fee02f845
#
_entry.id   5b0780c9cc3039aeb005b16fee02f845
#
_cell.length_a   1.000
_cell.length_b   1.000
_cell.length_c   1.000
_cell.angle_alpha   90.00
_cell.angle_beta   90.00
_cell.angle_gamma   90.00
#
_symmetry.space_group_name_H-M   'P 1'
#
loop_
_entity.id
_entity.type
_entity.pdbx_description
1 polymer ?
#
loop_
_entity_poly.entity_id
_entity_poly.type
_entity_poly.pdbx_seq_one_letter_code
_entity_poly.pdbx_strand_id
1 'polypeptide(L)'
;MASTDDSAIWVQQGATLSDTTAQKEFGLRHEDIIAAIREGKLQYRHTTLYGNPCLKLLREEVEDLVHEKYGMDYLKQRNAKTALGKVQTEIRSLQRKLAQLEKRKAELVAMLDA
;
A
#
# COMPACT_ATOMS: atom_id res chain seq x y z
N MET A 1 -18.95 -24.99 -6.13
CA MET A 1 -18.63 -25.20 -5.36
C MET A 1 -18.47 -24.09 -4.56
N ALA A 2 -17.96 -23.64 -4.09
CA ALA A 2 -17.70 -22.68 -3.12
C ALA A 2 -18.08 -21.29 -3.46
N SER A 3 -19.04 -21.11 -4.33
CA SER A 3 -19.42 -19.77 -4.76
C SER A 3 -19.98 -18.91 -3.63
N THR A 4 -20.54 -19.53 -2.58
CA THR A 4 -21.07 -18.77 -1.46
C THR A 4 -19.96 -18.15 -0.64
N ASP A 5 -18.81 -18.79 -0.57
CA ASP A 5 -17.67 -18.25 0.18
C ASP A 5 -17.05 -17.05 -0.51
N ASP A 6 -17.14 -17.00 -1.84
CA ASP A 6 -16.61 -15.88 -2.62
C ASP A 6 -17.28 -14.58 -2.26
N SER A 7 -18.57 -14.60 -1.95
CA SER A 7 -19.29 -13.39 -1.55
C SER A 7 -18.78 -12.82 -0.23
N ALA A 8 -18.40 -13.67 0.70
CA ALA A 8 -17.91 -13.25 2.01
C ALA A 8 -16.56 -12.55 1.89
N ILE A 9 -15.69 -13.05 1.03
CA ILE A 9 -14.35 -12.47 0.87
C ILE A 9 -14.42 -11.07 0.27
N TRP A 10 -15.41 -10.79 -0.57
CA TRP A 10 -15.56 -9.48 -1.19
C TRP A 10 -15.91 -8.38 -0.20
N VAL A 11 -16.46 -8.71 0.95
CA VAL A 11 -16.81 -7.74 1.99
C VAL A 11 -15.89 -7.81 3.20
N GLN A 12 -14.96 -8.73 3.21
CA GLN A 12 -13.99 -8.87 4.30
C GLN A 12 -13.01 -7.71 4.28
N GLN A 13 -12.80 -7.09 5.42
CA GLN A 13 -11.90 -5.94 5.51
C GLN A 13 -10.47 -6.33 5.15
N GLY A 14 -9.86 -5.57 4.26
CA GLY A 14 -8.48 -5.81 3.86
C GLY A 14 -8.29 -6.88 2.80
N ALA A 15 -9.36 -7.60 2.41
CA ALA A 15 -9.27 -8.68 1.43
C ALA A 15 -9.35 -8.18 -0.02
N THR A 16 -9.75 -6.93 -0.23
CA THR A 16 -9.93 -6.38 -1.57
C THR A 16 -9.17 -5.08 -1.73
N LEU A 17 -8.97 -4.70 -2.98
CA LEU A 17 -8.38 -3.41 -3.33
C LEU A 17 -8.89 -3.00 -4.71
N SER A 18 -8.81 -1.70 -5.00
CA SER A 18 -9.19 -1.23 -6.32
C SER A 18 -8.08 -1.51 -7.33
N ASP A 19 -8.42 -1.50 -8.62
CA ASP A 19 -7.44 -1.65 -9.68
C ASP A 19 -6.39 -0.55 -9.64
N THR A 20 -6.80 0.68 -9.30
CA THR A 20 -5.86 1.80 -9.16
C THR A 20 -4.86 1.54 -8.02
N THR A 21 -5.34 1.06 -6.89
CA THR A 21 -4.48 0.73 -5.76
C THR A 21 -3.53 -0.42 -6.10
N ALA A 22 -4.03 -1.42 -6.84
CA ALA A 22 -3.20 -2.55 -7.26
C ALA A 22 -2.04 -2.07 -8.16
N GLN A 23 -2.32 -1.13 -9.05
CA GLN A 23 -1.28 -0.56 -9.90
C GLN A 23 -0.21 0.16 -9.08
N LYS A 24 -0.63 0.96 -8.12
CA LYS A 24 0.30 1.71 -7.27
C LYS A 24 1.07 0.82 -6.31
N GLU A 25 0.36 -0.06 -5.62
CA GLU A 25 0.95 -0.87 -4.56
C GLU A 25 1.88 -1.95 -5.11
N PHE A 26 1.50 -2.58 -6.22
CA PHE A 26 2.24 -3.72 -6.76
C PHE A 26 3.02 -3.41 -8.04
N GLY A 27 2.88 -2.19 -8.57
CA GLY A 27 3.60 -1.83 -9.77
C GLY A 27 3.07 -2.48 -11.04
N LEU A 28 1.82 -2.93 -11.00
CA LEU A 28 1.18 -3.52 -12.17
C LEU A 28 0.67 -2.43 -13.10
N ARG A 29 0.64 -2.72 -14.40
CA ARG A 29 0.03 -1.82 -15.36
C ARG A 29 -1.43 -2.20 -15.55
N HIS A 30 -2.25 -1.25 -15.97
CA HIS A 30 -3.65 -1.51 -16.22
C HIS A 30 -3.83 -2.69 -17.20
N GLU A 31 -3.00 -2.76 -18.22
CA GLU A 31 -3.03 -3.85 -19.20
C GLU A 31 -2.77 -5.21 -18.56
N ASP A 32 -1.89 -5.27 -17.58
CA ASP A 32 -1.59 -6.51 -16.88
C ASP A 32 -2.81 -7.02 -16.11
N ILE A 33 -3.55 -6.10 -15.50
CA ILE A 33 -4.76 -6.43 -14.76
C ILE A 33 -5.85 -6.94 -15.71
N ILE A 34 -6.07 -6.24 -16.81
CA ILE A 34 -7.08 -6.63 -17.79
C ILE A 34 -6.74 -7.99 -18.40
N ALA A 35 -5.48 -8.22 -18.75
CA ALA A 35 -5.04 -9.49 -19.29
C ALA A 35 -5.28 -10.64 -18.30
N ALA A 36 -4.97 -10.40 -17.03
CA ALA A 36 -5.17 -11.43 -15.99
C ALA A 36 -6.65 -11.73 -15.77
N ILE A 37 -7.51 -10.74 -15.88
CA ILE A 37 -8.96 -10.95 -15.80
C ILE A 37 -9.41 -11.84 -16.97
N ARG A 38 -8.94 -11.54 -18.16
CA ARG A 38 -9.29 -12.34 -19.36
C ARG A 38 -8.78 -13.77 -19.26
N GLU A 39 -7.65 -13.97 -18.62
CA GLU A 39 -7.06 -15.29 -18.42
C GLU A 39 -7.69 -16.06 -17.26
N GLY A 40 -8.58 -15.44 -16.53
CA GLY A 40 -9.23 -16.06 -15.38
C GLY A 40 -8.39 -16.08 -14.12
N LYS A 41 -7.30 -15.33 -14.07
CA LYS A 41 -6.42 -15.25 -12.89
C LYS A 41 -6.93 -14.27 -11.86
N LEU A 42 -7.65 -13.24 -12.27
CA LEU A 42 -8.24 -12.25 -11.38
C LEU A 42 -9.75 -12.22 -11.55
N GLN A 43 -10.44 -12.27 -10.43
CA GLN A 43 -11.88 -11.98 -10.38
C GLN A 43 -12.04 -10.49 -10.16
N TYR A 44 -13.16 -9.94 -10.58
CA TYR A 44 -13.41 -8.53 -10.40
C TYR A 44 -14.88 -8.26 -10.12
N ARG A 45 -15.14 -7.12 -9.51
CA ARG A 45 -16.48 -6.57 -9.35
C ARG A 45 -16.42 -5.08 -9.64
N HIS A 46 -17.47 -4.57 -10.23
CA HIS A 46 -17.61 -3.13 -10.45
C HIS A 46 -17.95 -2.45 -9.13
N THR A 47 -17.31 -1.34 -8.87
CA THR A 47 -17.58 -0.53 -7.68
C THR A 47 -17.36 0.93 -8.01
N THR A 48 -17.68 1.80 -7.06
CA THR A 48 -17.48 3.23 -7.22
C THR A 48 -16.64 3.73 -6.07
N LEU A 49 -15.63 4.53 -6.36
CA LEU A 49 -14.78 5.10 -5.33
C LEU A 49 -14.76 6.61 -5.55
N TYR A 50 -15.28 7.35 -4.58
CA TYR A 50 -15.40 8.81 -4.66
C TYR A 50 -16.16 9.25 -5.92
N GLY A 51 -17.20 8.50 -6.29
CA GLY A 51 -18.01 8.79 -7.46
C GLY A 51 -17.45 8.30 -8.78
N ASN A 52 -16.24 7.75 -8.79
CA ASN A 52 -15.60 7.27 -10.01
C ASN A 52 -15.72 5.75 -10.11
N PRO A 53 -16.11 5.22 -11.27
CA PRO A 53 -16.18 3.78 -11.43
C PRO A 53 -14.78 3.17 -11.40
N CYS A 54 -14.65 2.04 -10.72
CA CYS A 54 -13.41 1.30 -10.69
C CYS A 54 -13.70 -0.19 -10.51
N LEU A 55 -12.66 -1.01 -10.64
CA LEU A 55 -12.75 -2.45 -10.44
C LEU A 55 -12.27 -2.78 -9.03
N LYS A 56 -13.00 -3.67 -8.38
CA LYS A 56 -12.63 -4.21 -7.09
C LYS A 56 -12.03 -5.58 -7.32
N LEU A 57 -10.84 -5.81 -6.82
CA LEU A 57 -10.08 -7.04 -7.01
C LEU A 57 -9.82 -7.70 -5.65
N LEU A 58 -9.56 -8.99 -5.67
CA LEU A 58 -9.15 -9.71 -4.47
C LEU A 58 -7.64 -9.57 -4.30
N ARG A 59 -7.22 -9.09 -3.14
CA ARG A 59 -5.80 -8.86 -2.83
C ARG A 59 -4.98 -10.13 -2.99
N GLU A 60 -5.50 -11.25 -2.52
CA GLU A 60 -4.81 -12.53 -2.60
C GLU A 60 -4.49 -12.91 -4.04
N GLU A 61 -5.43 -12.73 -4.95
CA GLU A 61 -5.23 -13.03 -6.36
C GLU A 61 -4.23 -12.09 -7.01
N VAL A 62 -4.24 -10.82 -6.61
CA VAL A 62 -3.27 -9.85 -7.12
C VAL A 62 -1.87 -10.21 -6.66
N GLU A 63 -1.72 -10.60 -5.39
CA GLU A 63 -0.43 -11.04 -4.86
C GLU A 63 0.09 -12.28 -5.59
N ASP A 64 -0.79 -13.24 -5.86
CA ASP A 64 -0.42 -14.44 -6.61
C ASP A 64 0.04 -14.09 -8.02
N LEU A 65 -0.64 -13.15 -8.67
CA LEU A 65 -0.26 -12.70 -10.00
C LEU A 65 1.13 -12.05 -10.00
N VAL A 66 1.41 -11.25 -9.00
CA VAL A 66 2.70 -10.58 -8.87
C VAL A 66 3.81 -11.61 -8.61
N HIS A 67 3.54 -12.60 -7.76
CA HIS A 67 4.50 -13.69 -7.50
C HIS A 67 4.78 -14.47 -8.78
N GLU A 68 3.78 -14.75 -9.56
CA GLU A 68 3.92 -15.45 -10.83
C GLU A 68 4.75 -14.64 -11.83
N LYS A 69 4.50 -13.35 -11.89
CA LYS A 69 5.13 -12.48 -12.88
C LYS A 69 6.56 -12.07 -12.52
N TYR A 70 6.81 -11.78 -11.25
CA TYR A 70 8.08 -11.21 -10.80
C TYR A 70 8.85 -12.07 -9.80
N GLY A 71 8.25 -13.16 -9.33
CA GLY A 71 8.85 -14.01 -8.31
C GLY A 71 8.53 -13.53 -6.90
N MET A 72 8.77 -14.40 -5.92
CA MET A 72 8.39 -14.13 -4.54
C MET A 72 9.20 -13.02 -3.89
N ASP A 73 10.47 -12.90 -4.26
CA ASP A 73 11.35 -11.89 -3.67
C ASP A 73 10.98 -10.47 -4.10
N TYR A 74 10.32 -10.33 -5.24
CA TYR A 74 9.93 -9.02 -5.74
C TYR A 74 9.05 -8.25 -4.76
N LEU A 75 8.02 -8.90 -4.22
CA LEU A 75 7.13 -8.25 -3.25
C LEU A 75 7.85 -7.90 -1.96
N LYS A 76 8.70 -8.79 -1.48
CA LYS A 76 9.49 -8.52 -0.28
C LYS A 76 10.35 -7.29 -0.45
N GLN A 77 11.06 -7.20 -1.57
CA GLN A 77 11.94 -6.07 -1.85
C GLN A 77 11.15 -4.78 -2.01
N ARG A 78 10.03 -4.84 -2.71
CA ARG A 78 9.18 -3.67 -2.92
C ARG A 78 8.61 -3.16 -1.60
N ASN A 79 8.12 -4.05 -0.74
CA ASN A 79 7.58 -3.68 0.55
C ASN A 79 8.65 -3.11 1.47
N ALA A 80 9.83 -3.70 1.46
CA ALA A 80 10.97 -3.21 2.24
C ALA A 80 11.39 -1.82 1.78
N LYS A 81 11.39 -1.57 0.48
CA LYS A 81 11.74 -0.28 -0.09
C LYS A 81 10.75 0.80 0.34
N THR A 82 9.46 0.48 0.29
CA THR A 82 8.40 1.39 0.75
C THR A 82 8.54 1.68 2.24
N ALA A 83 8.75 0.65 3.05
CA ALA A 83 8.93 0.80 4.48
C ALA A 83 10.16 1.62 4.81
N LEU A 84 11.26 1.41 4.09
CA LEU A 84 12.49 2.17 4.26
C LEU A 84 12.24 3.67 4.01
N GLY A 85 11.51 3.99 2.94
CA GLY A 85 11.17 5.37 2.61
C GLY A 85 10.40 6.05 3.73
N LYS A 86 9.43 5.35 4.30
CA LYS A 86 8.62 5.87 5.42
C LYS A 86 9.48 6.10 6.66
N VAL A 87 10.35 5.15 6.98
CA VAL A 87 11.25 5.26 8.13
C VAL A 87 12.20 6.43 7.96
N GLN A 88 12.78 6.59 6.77
CA GLN A 88 13.68 7.71 6.50
C GLN A 88 12.99 9.07 6.64
N THR A 89 11.75 9.17 6.19
CA THR A 89 10.95 10.40 6.34
C THR A 89 10.69 10.69 7.82
N GLU A 90 10.36 9.67 8.58
CA GLU A 90 10.13 9.81 10.02
C GLU A 90 11.39 10.24 10.76
N ILE A 91 12.53 9.65 10.42
CA ILE A 91 13.82 10.03 11.00
C ILE A 91 14.08 11.53 10.76
N ARG A 92 13.90 12.01 9.54
CA ARG A 92 14.10 13.42 9.22
C ARG A 92 13.16 14.33 10.02
N SER A 93 11.92 13.91 10.18
CA SER A 93 10.94 14.66 10.97
C SER A 93 11.35 14.72 12.42
N LEU A 94 11.81 13.62 13.00
CA LEU A 94 12.27 13.54 14.38
C LEU A 94 13.53 14.37 14.60
N GLN A 95 14.44 14.37 13.63
CA GLN A 95 15.66 15.19 13.71
C GLN A 95 15.33 16.68 13.76
N ARG A 96 14.32 17.12 12.98
CA ARG A 96 13.88 18.52 13.03
C ARG A 96 13.26 18.85 14.37
N LYS A 97 12.44 17.95 14.93
CA LYS A 97 11.86 18.15 16.25
C LYS A 97 12.94 18.21 17.32
N LEU A 98 13.93 17.34 17.24
CA LEU A 98 15.04 17.33 18.18
C LEU A 98 15.81 18.65 18.13
N ALA A 99 16.11 19.15 16.94
CA ALA A 99 16.80 20.43 16.80
C ALA A 99 16.02 21.59 17.41
N GLN A 100 14.69 21.60 17.21
CA GLN A 100 13.84 22.64 17.81
C GLN A 100 13.84 22.56 19.34
N LEU A 101 13.78 21.35 19.88
CA LEU A 101 13.78 21.14 21.33
C LEU A 101 15.13 21.52 21.95
N GLU A 102 16.22 21.19 21.28
CA GLU A 102 17.54 21.56 21.73
C GLU A 102 17.72 23.07 21.76
N LYS A 103 17.20 23.75 20.73
CA LYS A 103 17.22 25.22 20.71
C LYS A 103 16.41 25.79 21.86
N ARG A 104 15.22 25.25 22.10
CA ARG A 104 14.38 25.69 23.22
C ARG A 104 15.05 25.43 24.55
N LYS A 105 15.71 24.29 24.70
CA LYS A 105 16.46 23.96 25.90
C LYS A 105 17.55 25.00 26.16
N ALA A 106 18.31 25.37 25.13
CA ALA A 106 19.37 26.36 25.26
C ALA A 106 18.83 27.73 25.69
N GLU A 107 17.68 28.12 25.12
CA GLU A 107 17.01 29.37 25.51
C GLU A 107 16.61 29.37 26.99
N LEU A 108 16.04 28.25 27.44
CA LEU A 108 15.60 28.13 28.83
C LEU A 108 16.78 28.09 29.81
N VAL A 109 17.84 27.40 29.43
CA VAL A 109 19.06 27.37 30.25
C VAL A 109 19.63 28.79 30.39
N ALA A 110 19.69 29.53 29.28
CA ALA A 110 20.17 30.91 29.30
C ALA A 110 19.30 31.78 30.19
N MET A 111 17.98 31.59 30.21
CA MET A 111 17.08 32.34 31.07
C MET A 111 17.31 32.01 32.54
N LEU A 112 17.64 30.79 32.89
CA LEU A 112 17.89 30.39 34.27
C LEU A 112 19.23 30.89 34.77
N ASP A 113 20.21 31.06 33.88
CA ASP A 113 21.53 31.55 34.25
C ASP A 113 21.60 33.09 34.32
N ALA A 114 20.57 33.75 33.88
CA ALA A 114 20.52 35.21 33.87
C ALA A 114 20.26 35.85 35.25
#